data_4095658d6d0da87051d9ffe2f4ff1e8b
#
_entry.id   4095658d6d0da87051d9ffe2f4ff1e8b
#
_cell.length_a   1.000
_cell.length_b   1.000
_cell.length_c   1.000
_cell.angle_alpha   90.00
_cell.angle_beta   90.00
_cell.angle_gamma   90.00
#
_symmetry.space_group_name_H-M   'P 1'
#
loop_
_entity.id
_entity.type
_entity.pdbx_description
1 polymer ?
#
loop_
_entity_poly.entity_id
_entity_poly.type
_entity_poly.pdbx_seq_one_letter_code
_entity_poly.pdbx_strand_id
1 'polypeptide(L)'
;MNIYIQTNSKQFLASKVSAYSFIRFGHNVKLMNFEESEILKKYLGKKYLRSGKLKTYENDLQSFTPLRFLAPILNNNKDLILVIDPDIFAISDPKIILDNVNDDYDLYCTSYNKILRSEMMLINAKKIQWNFEKIIKELFEFKIDYKDLMSLSFDPSLKIKIIDNKFNSHDKITDDTVLLHTTNRITQPWKESLIIDFDKGNSTIFNYFKNITKKTLGMKFDRNIIQSKYQKHPDHKVLNAIKTIFLEAKRNNFITEQEIQFAIKNKFISEKIFN
;
A
#
# COMPACT_ATOMS: atom_id res chain seq x y z
N MET A 1 -1.14 -6.39 19.73
CA MET A 1 -1.92 -5.40 18.96
C MET A 1 -2.51 -6.09 17.75
N ASN A 2 -3.74 -5.75 17.36
CA ASN A 2 -4.36 -6.23 16.12
C ASN A 2 -3.95 -5.32 14.96
N ILE A 3 -3.51 -5.91 13.87
CA ILE A 3 -3.02 -5.21 12.67
C ILE A 3 -3.83 -5.68 11.47
N TYR A 4 -4.26 -4.75 10.65
CA TYR A 4 -5.06 -4.99 9.45
C TYR A 4 -4.31 -4.50 8.22
N ILE A 5 -4.17 -5.37 7.22
CA ILE A 5 -3.49 -5.10 5.97
C ILE A 5 -4.45 -5.38 4.83
N GLN A 6 -4.78 -4.37 4.02
CA GLN A 6 -5.58 -4.57 2.82
C GLN A 6 -4.73 -5.11 1.68
N THR A 7 -5.30 -5.98 0.86
CA THR A 7 -4.59 -6.63 -0.25
C THR A 7 -5.53 -7.07 -1.37
N ASN A 8 -4.98 -7.55 -2.45
CA ASN A 8 -5.64 -8.30 -3.52
C ASN A 8 -4.72 -9.44 -4.01
N SER A 9 -5.21 -10.24 -4.94
CA SER A 9 -4.47 -11.38 -5.49
C SER A 9 -3.07 -11.01 -6.03
N LYS A 10 -2.92 -9.82 -6.62
CA LYS A 10 -1.64 -9.34 -7.20
C LYS A 10 -0.60 -8.97 -6.15
N GLN A 11 -1.05 -8.54 -4.96
CA GLN A 11 -0.19 -8.13 -3.84
C GLN A 11 -0.12 -9.18 -2.73
N PHE A 12 -0.90 -10.28 -2.83
CA PHE A 12 -1.15 -11.20 -1.73
C PHE A 12 0.12 -11.74 -1.08
N LEU A 13 1.09 -12.21 -1.87
CA LEU A 13 2.31 -12.78 -1.31
C LEU A 13 3.17 -11.72 -0.60
N ALA A 14 3.31 -10.52 -1.20
CA ALA A 14 4.02 -9.41 -0.56
C ALA A 14 3.33 -8.98 0.73
N SER A 15 1.98 -8.94 0.74
CA SER A 15 1.18 -8.66 1.94
C SER A 15 1.34 -9.71 3.03
N LYS A 16 1.46 -11.01 2.66
CA LYS A 16 1.79 -12.06 3.63
C LYS A 16 3.17 -11.85 4.24
N VAL A 17 4.16 -11.46 3.46
CA VAL A 17 5.51 -11.15 3.97
C VAL A 17 5.50 -9.89 4.84
N SER A 18 4.72 -8.86 4.45
CA SER A 18 4.45 -7.72 5.34
C SER A 18 3.85 -8.21 6.66
N ALA A 19 2.78 -9.02 6.62
CA ALA A 19 2.16 -9.59 7.82
C ALA A 19 3.17 -10.36 8.69
N TYR A 20 4.03 -11.18 8.07
CA TYR A 20 5.08 -11.90 8.79
C TYR A 20 6.01 -10.94 9.55
N SER A 21 6.35 -9.80 8.97
CA SER A 21 7.21 -8.80 9.63
C SER A 21 6.66 -8.31 10.97
N PHE A 22 5.35 -8.34 11.17
CA PHE A 22 4.67 -7.99 12.41
C PHE A 22 4.48 -9.20 13.34
N ILE A 23 4.14 -10.35 12.75
CA ILE A 23 3.92 -11.60 13.51
C ILE A 23 5.18 -12.03 14.25
N ARG A 24 6.38 -11.81 13.67
CA ARG A 24 7.65 -12.13 14.35
C ARG A 24 7.88 -11.32 15.63
N PHE A 25 7.15 -10.21 15.83
CA PHE A 25 7.12 -9.43 17.08
C PHE A 25 5.91 -9.77 17.96
N GLY A 26 5.17 -10.85 17.66
CA GLY A 26 4.05 -11.32 18.48
C GLY A 26 2.74 -10.58 18.26
N HIS A 27 2.55 -9.91 17.11
CA HIS A 27 1.30 -9.22 16.80
C HIS A 27 0.34 -10.11 16.03
N ASN A 28 -0.98 -9.85 16.19
CA ASN A 28 -2.03 -10.50 15.42
C ASN A 28 -2.28 -9.72 14.12
N VAL A 29 -2.16 -10.38 12.97
CA VAL A 29 -2.35 -9.74 11.67
C VAL A 29 -3.51 -10.37 10.93
N LYS A 30 -4.40 -9.54 10.39
CA LYS A 30 -5.49 -9.94 9.50
C LYS A 30 -5.31 -9.30 8.13
N LEU A 31 -5.25 -10.11 7.10
CA LEU A 31 -5.32 -9.66 5.71
C LEU A 31 -6.78 -9.42 5.33
N MET A 32 -7.05 -8.28 4.69
CA MET A 32 -8.36 -7.93 4.14
C MET A 32 -8.26 -7.99 2.62
N ASN A 33 -8.81 -9.04 2.04
CA ASN A 33 -8.66 -9.33 0.63
C ASN A 33 -9.79 -8.71 -0.20
N PHE A 34 -9.42 -7.98 -1.27
CA PHE A 34 -10.38 -7.39 -2.21
C PHE A 34 -11.33 -8.43 -2.81
N GLU A 35 -10.82 -9.61 -3.15
CA GLU A 35 -11.59 -10.69 -3.76
C GLU A 35 -12.68 -11.24 -2.83
N GLU A 36 -12.56 -11.01 -1.53
CA GLU A 36 -13.55 -11.39 -0.51
C GLU A 36 -14.58 -10.27 -0.23
N SER A 37 -14.37 -9.06 -0.76
CA SER A 37 -15.26 -7.92 -0.52
C SER A 37 -16.40 -7.85 -1.54
N GLU A 38 -17.56 -8.38 -1.19
CA GLU A 38 -18.76 -8.27 -2.03
C GLU A 38 -19.17 -6.80 -2.26
N ILE A 39 -18.91 -5.93 -1.28
CA ILE A 39 -19.21 -4.50 -1.40
C ILE A 39 -18.39 -3.86 -2.51
N LEU A 40 -17.06 -4.05 -2.50
CA LEU A 40 -16.19 -3.43 -3.51
C LEU A 40 -16.37 -4.03 -4.90
N LYS A 41 -16.60 -5.34 -4.99
CA LYS A 41 -16.82 -6.03 -6.28
C LYS A 41 -18.04 -5.49 -7.05
N LYS A 42 -19.10 -5.05 -6.36
CA LYS A 42 -20.29 -4.43 -6.98
C LYS A 42 -19.96 -3.15 -7.78
N TYR A 43 -18.81 -2.52 -7.52
CA TYR A 43 -18.41 -1.27 -8.16
C TYR A 43 -17.37 -1.45 -9.25
N LEU A 44 -16.92 -2.68 -9.54
CA LEU A 44 -16.03 -2.94 -10.67
C LEU A 44 -16.64 -2.41 -11.98
N GLY A 45 -15.83 -1.73 -12.77
CA GLY A 45 -16.22 -1.07 -14.00
C GLY A 45 -16.93 0.28 -13.82
N LYS A 46 -17.32 0.66 -12.61
CA LYS A 46 -17.93 1.98 -12.35
C LYS A 46 -16.88 3.09 -12.30
N LYS A 47 -17.35 4.32 -12.48
CA LYS A 47 -16.51 5.52 -12.40
C LYS A 47 -16.48 6.08 -10.99
N TYR A 48 -15.35 6.67 -10.61
CA TYR A 48 -15.16 7.43 -9.38
C TYR A 48 -14.24 8.62 -9.65
N LEU A 49 -14.21 9.60 -8.74
CA LEU A 49 -13.29 10.74 -8.81
C LEU A 49 -11.97 10.39 -8.12
N ARG A 50 -10.86 10.78 -8.78
CA ARG A 50 -9.52 10.73 -8.20
C ARG A 50 -8.75 11.99 -8.57
N SER A 51 -8.53 12.85 -7.60
CA SER A 51 -7.95 14.18 -7.78
C SER A 51 -8.70 14.98 -8.86
N GLY A 52 -10.03 14.99 -8.78
CA GLY A 52 -10.93 15.68 -9.70
C GLY A 52 -11.07 15.04 -11.08
N LYS A 53 -10.43 13.89 -11.35
CA LYS A 53 -10.50 13.19 -12.63
C LYS A 53 -11.30 11.91 -12.53
N LEU A 54 -12.15 11.63 -13.52
CA LEU A 54 -12.86 10.36 -13.61
C LEU A 54 -11.89 9.21 -13.90
N LYS A 55 -11.97 8.16 -13.08
CA LYS A 55 -11.27 6.89 -13.25
C LYS A 55 -12.26 5.74 -13.25
N THR A 56 -11.94 4.66 -13.95
CA THR A 56 -12.68 3.40 -13.86
C THR A 56 -12.12 2.60 -12.69
N TYR A 57 -12.99 2.01 -11.89
CA TYR A 57 -12.61 1.15 -10.78
C TYR A 57 -12.35 -0.27 -11.32
N GLU A 58 -11.11 -0.68 -11.25
CA GLU A 58 -10.65 -1.97 -11.77
C GLU A 58 -9.90 -2.71 -10.67
N ASN A 59 -9.79 -4.04 -10.76
CA ASN A 59 -8.94 -4.82 -9.86
C ASN A 59 -7.46 -4.61 -10.24
N ASP A 60 -6.95 -3.47 -9.83
CA ASP A 60 -5.57 -3.04 -10.03
C ASP A 60 -4.77 -3.08 -8.70
N LEU A 61 -3.60 -2.44 -8.68
CA LEU A 61 -2.75 -2.34 -7.50
C LEU A 61 -3.29 -1.41 -6.41
N GLN A 62 -4.49 -0.85 -6.55
CA GLN A 62 -5.09 0.10 -5.61
C GLN A 62 -6.56 -0.19 -5.31
N SER A 63 -7.16 -1.18 -5.95
CA SER A 63 -8.57 -1.54 -5.77
C SER A 63 -8.93 -1.88 -4.32
N PHE A 64 -7.99 -2.43 -3.59
CA PHE A 64 -8.16 -2.85 -2.20
C PHE A 64 -8.02 -1.69 -1.19
N THR A 65 -7.49 -0.54 -1.61
CA THR A 65 -7.19 0.57 -0.68
C THR A 65 -8.37 1.01 0.19
N PRO A 66 -9.63 1.07 -0.31
CA PRO A 66 -10.76 1.44 0.53
C PRO A 66 -11.03 0.47 1.69
N LEU A 67 -10.55 -0.79 1.64
CA LEU A 67 -10.73 -1.76 2.71
C LEU A 67 -10.15 -1.31 4.05
N ARG A 68 -9.20 -0.36 4.05
CA ARG A 68 -8.64 0.19 5.30
C ARG A 68 -9.70 0.78 6.22
N PHE A 69 -10.82 1.27 5.66
CA PHE A 69 -11.94 1.86 6.41
C PHE A 69 -12.92 0.80 6.96
N LEU A 70 -12.75 -0.46 6.55
CA LEU A 70 -13.50 -1.60 7.09
C LEU A 70 -12.87 -2.15 8.40
N ALA A 71 -11.59 -1.88 8.65
CA ALA A 71 -10.85 -2.48 9.76
C ALA A 71 -11.48 -2.24 11.15
N PRO A 72 -11.96 -1.04 11.53
CA PRO A 72 -12.64 -0.84 12.82
C PRO A 72 -13.85 -1.75 13.00
N ILE A 73 -14.66 -1.92 11.95
CA ILE A 73 -15.85 -2.78 11.95
C ILE A 73 -15.46 -4.24 12.14
N LEU A 74 -14.43 -4.72 11.44
CA LEU A 74 -13.90 -6.09 11.58
C LEU A 74 -13.31 -6.36 12.95
N ASN A 75 -12.91 -5.32 13.67
CA ASN A 75 -12.47 -5.39 15.07
C ASN A 75 -13.64 -5.18 16.07
N ASN A 76 -14.88 -5.24 15.61
CA ASN A 76 -16.09 -4.99 16.40
C ASN A 76 -16.08 -3.63 17.12
N ASN A 77 -15.43 -2.63 16.52
CA ASN A 77 -15.23 -1.28 17.10
C ASN A 77 -14.65 -1.33 18.53
N LYS A 78 -13.68 -2.23 18.74
CA LYS A 78 -12.99 -2.39 20.03
C LYS A 78 -11.51 -2.07 19.88
N ASP A 79 -10.93 -1.57 20.95
CA ASP A 79 -9.48 -1.40 21.13
C ASP A 79 -8.77 -0.53 20.10
N LEU A 80 -7.47 -0.39 20.31
CA LEU A 80 -6.56 0.21 19.33
C LEU A 80 -6.17 -0.82 18.29
N ILE A 81 -6.27 -0.42 17.02
CA ILE A 81 -5.85 -1.24 15.86
C ILE A 81 -4.88 -0.47 14.99
N LEU A 82 -3.93 -1.17 14.39
CA LEU A 82 -3.06 -0.61 13.37
C LEU A 82 -3.54 -1.06 11.98
N VAL A 83 -3.76 -0.10 11.09
CA VAL A 83 -4.13 -0.33 9.69
C VAL A 83 -3.00 0.16 8.80
N ILE A 84 -2.50 -0.69 7.91
CA ILE A 84 -1.33 -0.37 7.08
C ILE A 84 -1.52 -0.83 5.64
N ASP A 85 -0.80 -0.20 4.72
CA ASP A 85 -0.69 -0.62 3.33
C ASP A 85 0.13 -1.93 3.21
N PRO A 86 -0.08 -2.72 2.14
CA PRO A 86 0.51 -4.06 1.97
C PRO A 86 2.02 -4.05 1.76
N ASP A 87 2.61 -2.90 1.52
CA ASP A 87 4.03 -2.65 1.29
C ASP A 87 4.71 -1.90 2.45
N ILE A 88 4.10 -1.99 3.65
CA ILE A 88 4.68 -1.54 4.91
C ILE A 88 5.18 -2.75 5.70
N PHE A 89 6.42 -2.67 6.18
CA PHE A 89 7.11 -3.75 6.89
C PHE A 89 7.61 -3.27 8.26
N ALA A 90 7.42 -4.07 9.30
CA ALA A 90 8.00 -3.81 10.62
C ALA A 90 9.51 -4.10 10.58
N ILE A 91 10.32 -3.08 10.86
CA ILE A 91 11.78 -3.19 11.01
C ILE A 91 12.14 -3.42 12.48
N SER A 92 11.42 -2.75 13.39
CA SER A 92 11.46 -2.98 14.82
C SER A 92 10.05 -3.19 15.39
N ASP A 93 9.92 -3.52 16.68
CA ASP A 93 8.61 -3.78 17.30
C ASP A 93 7.70 -2.54 17.20
N PRO A 94 6.60 -2.61 16.44
CA PRO A 94 5.69 -1.49 16.29
C PRO A 94 4.92 -1.13 17.56
N LYS A 95 4.99 -1.94 18.61
CA LYS A 95 4.30 -1.68 19.89
C LYS A 95 4.67 -0.33 20.49
N ILE A 96 5.87 0.18 20.20
CA ILE A 96 6.33 1.50 20.63
C ILE A 96 5.44 2.65 20.14
N ILE A 97 4.60 2.44 19.11
CA ILE A 97 3.64 3.44 18.66
C ILE A 97 2.62 3.79 19.75
N LEU A 98 2.35 2.86 20.66
CA LEU A 98 1.39 3.04 21.75
C LEU A 98 1.83 4.11 22.76
N ASP A 99 3.11 4.43 22.85
CA ASP A 99 3.64 5.49 23.71
C ASP A 99 3.14 6.89 23.29
N ASN A 100 2.61 7.00 22.07
CA ASN A 100 2.04 8.25 21.54
C ASN A 100 0.54 8.39 21.79
N VAL A 101 -0.11 7.36 22.34
CA VAL A 101 -1.57 7.29 22.48
C VAL A 101 -2.04 8.02 23.73
N ASN A 102 -3.09 8.81 23.58
CA ASN A 102 -3.92 9.34 24.65
C ASN A 102 -5.40 9.34 24.22
N ASP A 103 -6.29 9.60 25.18
CA ASP A 103 -7.73 9.55 24.93
C ASP A 103 -8.31 10.76 24.19
N ASP A 104 -7.49 11.77 23.85
CA ASP A 104 -7.99 12.98 23.18
C ASP A 104 -8.24 12.78 21.69
N TYR A 105 -7.62 11.77 21.08
CA TYR A 105 -7.62 11.54 19.64
C TYR A 105 -8.33 10.25 19.24
N ASP A 106 -8.92 10.27 18.06
CA ASP A 106 -9.62 9.13 17.47
C ASP A 106 -8.67 8.30 16.59
N LEU A 107 -7.67 8.98 15.99
CA LEU A 107 -6.76 8.40 15.02
C LEU A 107 -5.38 9.07 15.08
N TYR A 108 -4.35 8.28 14.80
CA TYR A 108 -2.95 8.71 14.69
C TYR A 108 -2.42 8.30 13.32
N CYS A 109 -1.83 9.23 12.59
CA CYS A 109 -1.22 8.96 11.29
C CYS A 109 -0.01 9.88 11.06
N THR A 110 0.73 9.61 10.00
CA THR A 110 1.81 10.49 9.56
C THR A 110 1.28 11.56 8.61
N SER A 111 2.10 12.55 8.31
CA SER A 111 1.78 13.56 7.29
C SER A 111 2.97 13.79 6.36
N TYR A 112 2.68 14.20 5.14
CA TYR A 112 3.68 14.64 4.18
C TYR A 112 3.24 15.98 3.57
N ASN A 113 4.08 17.00 3.63
CA ASN A 113 3.75 18.35 3.20
C ASN A 113 2.41 18.85 3.80
N LYS A 114 2.20 18.63 5.10
CA LYS A 114 0.97 18.97 5.84
C LYS A 114 -0.30 18.22 5.39
N ILE A 115 -0.19 17.24 4.49
CA ILE A 115 -1.30 16.37 4.08
C ILE A 115 -1.24 15.11 4.91
N LEU A 116 -2.35 14.76 5.57
CA LEU A 116 -2.49 13.52 6.33
C LEU A 116 -2.39 12.30 5.41
N ARG A 117 -1.91 11.19 5.96
CA ARG A 117 -1.66 9.96 5.22
C ARG A 117 -2.38 8.78 5.85
N SER A 118 -3.37 8.23 5.14
CA SER A 118 -4.13 7.06 5.59
C SER A 118 -3.46 5.71 5.31
N GLU A 119 -2.27 5.72 4.75
CA GLU A 119 -1.48 4.50 4.43
C GLU A 119 -0.99 3.76 5.69
N MET A 120 -0.85 4.47 6.79
CA MET A 120 -0.60 3.94 8.12
C MET A 120 -1.46 4.71 9.12
N MET A 121 -2.33 4.01 9.83
CA MET A 121 -3.25 4.59 10.82
C MET A 121 -3.28 3.72 12.07
N LEU A 122 -2.97 4.31 13.23
CA LEU A 122 -3.34 3.72 14.51
C LEU A 122 -4.69 4.30 14.91
N ILE A 123 -5.70 3.46 15.01
CA ILE A 123 -7.11 3.85 15.16
C ILE A 123 -7.63 3.41 16.51
N ASN A 124 -8.23 4.34 17.27
CA ASN A 124 -9.07 3.97 18.40
C ASN A 124 -10.46 3.55 17.87
N ALA A 125 -10.60 2.25 17.62
CA ALA A 125 -11.79 1.71 16.97
C ALA A 125 -13.08 1.97 17.78
N LYS A 126 -12.99 2.17 19.11
CA LYS A 126 -14.15 2.53 19.96
C LYS A 126 -14.74 3.89 19.61
N LYS A 127 -13.93 4.80 19.08
CA LYS A 127 -14.34 6.17 18.76
C LYS A 127 -14.75 6.36 17.31
N ILE A 128 -14.44 5.39 16.44
CA ILE A 128 -14.73 5.44 15.01
C ILE A 128 -16.11 4.84 14.73
N GLN A 129 -16.96 5.62 14.07
CA GLN A 129 -18.32 5.19 13.69
C GLN A 129 -18.46 5.15 12.15
N TRP A 130 -17.44 4.66 11.45
CA TRP A 130 -17.51 4.56 10.01
C TRP A 130 -18.51 3.52 9.56
N ASN A 131 -19.34 3.90 8.59
CA ASN A 131 -20.16 2.97 7.83
C ASN A 131 -19.47 2.73 6.48
N PHE A 132 -18.85 1.57 6.33
CA PHE A 132 -18.07 1.23 5.14
C PHE A 132 -18.90 1.28 3.85
N GLU A 133 -20.13 0.73 3.86
CA GLU A 133 -21.00 0.76 2.68
C GLU A 133 -21.35 2.20 2.26
N LYS A 134 -21.63 3.07 3.24
CA LYS A 134 -21.91 4.49 3.00
C LYS A 134 -20.68 5.18 2.38
N ILE A 135 -19.48 4.98 2.94
CA ILE A 135 -18.24 5.57 2.41
C ILE A 135 -18.02 5.16 0.94
N ILE A 136 -18.17 3.87 0.65
CA ILE A 136 -18.00 3.36 -0.72
C ILE A 136 -19.08 3.91 -1.66
N LYS A 137 -20.35 3.94 -1.22
CA LYS A 137 -21.43 4.54 -1.99
C LYS A 137 -21.15 6.01 -2.33
N GLU A 138 -20.73 6.80 -1.36
CA GLU A 138 -20.42 8.23 -1.54
C GLU A 138 -19.25 8.45 -2.52
N LEU A 139 -18.23 7.57 -2.51
CA LEU A 139 -17.14 7.61 -3.49
C LEU A 139 -17.65 7.43 -4.92
N PHE A 140 -18.54 6.46 -5.15
CA PHE A 140 -19.08 6.16 -6.49
C PHE A 140 -20.27 7.04 -6.90
N GLU A 141 -20.85 7.78 -5.98
CA GLU A 141 -21.82 8.86 -6.24
C GLU A 141 -21.12 10.23 -6.43
N PHE A 142 -19.78 10.27 -6.46
CA PHE A 142 -18.97 11.48 -6.62
C PHE A 142 -19.15 12.53 -5.50
N LYS A 143 -19.65 12.13 -4.33
CA LYS A 143 -19.79 12.99 -3.15
C LYS A 143 -18.47 13.22 -2.44
N ILE A 144 -17.56 12.25 -2.53
CA ILE A 144 -16.18 12.32 -2.06
C ILE A 144 -15.23 11.91 -3.18
N ASP A 145 -14.03 12.48 -3.20
CA ASP A 145 -12.94 12.08 -4.08
C ASP A 145 -12.11 10.98 -3.40
N TYR A 146 -11.53 10.09 -4.17
CA TYR A 146 -10.56 9.12 -3.66
C TYR A 146 -9.42 9.78 -2.86
N LYS A 147 -9.02 10.99 -3.25
CA LYS A 147 -8.03 11.79 -2.52
C LYS A 147 -8.49 12.10 -1.10
N ASP A 148 -9.80 12.31 -0.89
CA ASP A 148 -10.34 12.61 0.44
C ASP A 148 -10.22 11.41 1.38
N LEU A 149 -10.37 10.19 0.84
CA LEU A 149 -10.07 8.97 1.59
C LEU A 149 -8.58 8.88 1.97
N MET A 150 -7.69 9.21 1.03
CA MET A 150 -6.24 9.13 1.27
C MET A 150 -5.74 10.17 2.27
N SER A 151 -6.36 11.33 2.31
CA SER A 151 -6.02 12.45 3.21
C SER A 151 -6.91 12.51 4.46
N LEU A 152 -7.85 11.56 4.65
CA LEU A 152 -8.81 11.52 5.75
C LEU A 152 -9.75 12.74 5.80
N SER A 153 -9.81 13.56 4.76
CA SER A 153 -10.67 14.75 4.70
C SER A 153 -12.15 14.42 4.45
N PHE A 154 -12.47 13.16 4.13
CA PHE A 154 -13.84 12.69 3.98
C PHE A 154 -14.63 12.72 5.31
N ASP A 155 -13.94 12.69 6.46
CA ASP A 155 -14.53 12.76 7.78
C ASP A 155 -13.87 13.88 8.62
N PRO A 156 -14.40 15.11 8.53
CA PRO A 156 -13.83 16.26 9.23
C PRO A 156 -14.08 16.25 10.74
N SER A 157 -14.88 15.32 11.25
CA SER A 157 -15.16 15.19 12.70
C SER A 157 -14.01 14.52 13.46
N LEU A 158 -13.10 13.82 12.75
CA LEU A 158 -12.01 13.07 13.35
C LEU A 158 -11.01 13.98 14.07
N LYS A 159 -10.72 13.66 15.32
CA LYS A 159 -9.59 14.22 16.05
C LYS A 159 -8.33 13.43 15.74
N ILE A 160 -7.49 13.95 14.85
CA ILE A 160 -6.31 13.27 14.32
C ILE A 160 -5.05 13.84 14.95
N LYS A 161 -4.17 12.98 15.48
CA LYS A 161 -2.81 13.34 15.91
C LYS A 161 -1.79 12.92 14.86
N ILE A 162 -0.96 13.86 14.45
CA ILE A 162 0.19 13.55 13.59
C ILE A 162 1.30 12.98 14.48
N ILE A 163 1.85 11.84 14.06
CA ILE A 163 2.96 11.17 14.71
C ILE A 163 4.20 11.14 13.83
N ASP A 164 5.33 10.74 14.42
CA ASP A 164 6.64 10.72 13.78
C ASP A 164 6.69 9.82 12.54
N ASN A 165 7.42 10.26 11.51
CA ASN A 165 7.59 9.52 10.27
C ASN A 165 8.41 8.21 10.41
N LYS A 166 9.07 7.96 11.55
CA LYS A 166 9.67 6.65 11.84
C LYS A 166 8.65 5.51 11.82
N PHE A 167 7.35 5.83 12.02
CA PHE A 167 6.24 4.88 11.90
C PHE A 167 5.69 4.75 10.46
N ASN A 168 6.26 5.46 9.49
CA ASN A 168 5.92 5.35 8.07
C ASN A 168 7.08 5.89 7.23
N SER A 169 8.27 5.30 7.39
CA SER A 169 9.50 5.74 6.74
C SER A 169 9.49 5.35 5.26
N HIS A 170 9.41 6.34 4.38
CA HIS A 170 9.31 6.12 2.95
C HIS A 170 10.67 5.79 2.33
N ASP A 171 10.80 4.56 1.80
CA ASP A 171 11.93 4.07 1.00
C ASP A 171 13.33 4.29 1.66
N LYS A 172 13.37 4.41 3.00
CA LYS A 172 14.61 4.67 3.74
C LYS A 172 14.58 3.98 5.10
N ILE A 173 15.73 3.44 5.51
CA ILE A 173 15.95 2.91 6.87
C ILE A 173 16.98 3.77 7.58
N THR A 174 16.60 4.31 8.72
CA THR A 174 17.44 4.99 9.71
C THR A 174 17.50 4.17 11.00
N ASP A 175 18.31 4.56 11.96
CA ASP A 175 18.49 3.80 13.21
C ASP A 175 17.22 3.76 14.07
N ASP A 176 16.32 4.73 13.87
CA ASP A 176 15.04 4.85 14.60
C ASP A 176 13.83 4.35 13.79
N THR A 177 14.01 3.85 12.56
CA THR A 177 12.91 3.36 11.71
C THR A 177 12.17 2.21 12.39
N VAL A 178 10.87 2.38 12.60
CA VAL A 178 9.97 1.35 13.13
C VAL A 178 9.24 0.63 12.00
N LEU A 179 8.59 1.39 11.12
CA LEU A 179 7.89 0.86 9.95
C LEU A 179 8.51 1.43 8.68
N LEU A 180 8.91 0.54 7.80
CA LEU A 180 9.40 0.87 6.45
C LEU A 180 8.25 0.77 5.46
N HIS A 181 8.03 1.80 4.67
CA HIS A 181 7.05 1.83 3.59
C HIS A 181 7.76 1.94 2.23
N THR A 182 7.63 0.95 1.38
CA THR A 182 8.24 0.93 0.04
C THR A 182 7.33 1.63 -0.97
N THR A 183 7.25 2.95 -0.89
CA THR A 183 6.29 3.78 -1.64
C THR A 183 6.64 3.94 -3.11
N ASN A 184 7.92 3.85 -3.46
CA ASN A 184 8.36 3.95 -4.85
C ASN A 184 8.08 2.66 -5.61
N ARG A 185 6.94 2.63 -6.30
CA ARG A 185 6.47 1.45 -7.03
C ARG A 185 7.50 0.88 -8.00
N ILE A 186 8.36 1.72 -8.61
CA ILE A 186 9.33 1.28 -9.63
C ILE A 186 10.48 0.50 -8.99
N THR A 187 10.77 0.72 -7.71
CA THR A 187 11.90 0.13 -7.01
C THR A 187 11.48 -0.86 -5.91
N GLN A 188 10.23 -1.36 -5.93
CA GLN A 188 9.80 -2.39 -4.97
C GLN A 188 10.70 -3.62 -5.06
N PRO A 189 11.40 -4.02 -3.97
CA PRO A 189 12.43 -5.05 -4.01
C PRO A 189 11.99 -6.41 -4.57
N TRP A 190 10.73 -6.80 -4.29
CA TRP A 190 10.17 -8.08 -4.77
C TRP A 190 9.71 -8.06 -6.22
N LYS A 191 9.76 -6.91 -6.90
CA LYS A 191 9.39 -6.78 -8.32
C LYS A 191 10.58 -6.52 -9.25
N GLU A 192 11.80 -6.47 -8.75
CA GLU A 192 12.99 -6.18 -9.54
C GLU A 192 13.03 -7.00 -10.85
N SER A 193 13.28 -6.32 -11.98
CA SER A 193 13.38 -6.86 -13.33
C SER A 193 12.06 -7.34 -13.97
N LEU A 194 10.94 -7.36 -13.27
CA LEU A 194 9.63 -7.59 -13.88
C LEU A 194 9.25 -6.42 -14.79
N ILE A 195 8.38 -6.68 -15.75
CA ILE A 195 7.76 -5.62 -16.57
C ILE A 195 6.80 -4.82 -15.69
N ILE A 196 6.84 -3.49 -15.79
CA ILE A 196 5.94 -2.61 -15.04
C ILE A 196 4.50 -2.87 -15.45
N ASP A 197 3.65 -3.14 -14.46
CA ASP A 197 2.25 -3.59 -14.60
C ASP A 197 1.23 -2.48 -14.23
N PHE A 198 1.65 -1.23 -14.24
CA PHE A 198 0.78 -0.08 -13.98
C PHE A 198 1.04 1.07 -14.95
N ASP A 199 0.01 1.93 -15.16
CA ASP A 199 0.16 3.14 -15.97
C ASP A 199 1.03 4.16 -15.20
N LYS A 200 2.12 4.57 -15.83
CA LYS A 200 3.07 5.55 -15.27
C LYS A 200 2.54 6.99 -15.22
N GLY A 201 1.28 7.21 -15.61
CA GLY A 201 0.75 8.58 -15.69
C GLY A 201 1.54 9.43 -16.68
N ASN A 202 1.50 10.75 -16.57
CA ASN A 202 2.03 11.75 -17.52
C ASN A 202 3.48 11.58 -18.06
N SER A 203 4.15 10.46 -17.80
CA SER A 203 5.40 10.10 -18.48
C SER A 203 5.19 9.97 -20.00
N THR A 204 3.97 9.73 -20.44
CA THR A 204 3.58 9.68 -21.86
C THR A 204 3.80 11.03 -22.56
N ILE A 205 3.53 12.17 -21.88
CA ILE A 205 3.73 13.50 -22.44
C ILE A 205 5.22 13.79 -22.61
N PHE A 206 6.04 13.47 -21.62
CA PHE A 206 7.49 13.67 -21.71
C PHE A 206 8.13 12.76 -22.79
N ASN A 207 7.68 11.52 -22.90
CA ASN A 207 8.09 10.62 -23.97
C ASN A 207 7.53 11.04 -25.34
N TYR A 208 6.34 11.63 -25.40
CA TYR A 208 5.78 12.20 -26.61
C TYR A 208 6.61 13.39 -27.13
N PHE A 209 6.99 14.33 -26.24
CA PHE A 209 7.87 15.44 -26.62
C PHE A 209 9.27 14.96 -27.00
N LYS A 210 9.85 13.99 -26.28
CA LYS A 210 11.13 13.38 -26.61
C LYS A 210 11.11 12.65 -27.96
N ASN A 211 9.97 12.10 -28.36
CA ASN A 211 9.76 11.45 -29.63
C ASN A 211 9.53 12.47 -30.77
N ILE A 212 8.90 13.61 -30.51
CA ILE A 212 8.75 14.71 -31.48
C ILE A 212 10.14 15.30 -31.80
N THR A 213 10.98 15.58 -30.80
CA THR A 213 12.33 16.11 -31.01
C THR A 213 13.22 15.13 -31.76
N LYS A 214 13.08 13.81 -31.54
CA LYS A 214 13.79 12.79 -32.32
C LYS A 214 13.30 12.69 -33.76
N LYS A 215 11.99 12.90 -34.02
CA LYS A 215 11.40 12.87 -35.35
C LYS A 215 11.87 14.07 -36.21
N THR A 216 12.03 15.24 -35.60
CA THR A 216 12.57 16.44 -36.27
C THR A 216 14.08 16.30 -36.57
N LEU A 217 14.80 15.40 -35.89
CA LEU A 217 16.23 15.14 -36.12
C LEU A 217 16.50 13.97 -37.08
N GLY A 218 15.46 13.45 -37.81
CA GLY A 218 15.63 12.40 -38.84
C GLY A 218 16.08 11.02 -38.31
N MET A 219 15.98 10.77 -37.00
CA MET A 219 16.35 9.48 -36.40
C MET A 219 15.26 8.45 -36.65
N LYS A 220 15.61 7.26 -37.18
CA LYS A 220 14.69 6.15 -37.41
C LYS A 220 13.98 5.76 -36.11
N PHE A 221 12.66 5.63 -36.19
CA PHE A 221 11.82 5.20 -35.10
C PHE A 221 12.12 3.73 -34.79
N ASP A 222 12.76 3.46 -33.67
CA ASP A 222 12.82 2.11 -33.13
C ASP A 222 11.46 1.83 -32.49
N ARG A 223 10.63 1.00 -33.13
CA ARG A 223 9.30 0.58 -32.64
C ARG A 223 9.35 -0.36 -31.45
N ASN A 224 10.52 -0.68 -30.95
CA ASN A 224 10.68 -1.38 -29.70
C ASN A 224 10.31 -0.41 -28.58
N ILE A 225 9.03 -0.40 -28.20
CA ILE A 225 8.57 0.11 -26.91
C ILE A 225 9.38 -0.71 -25.89
N ILE A 226 10.48 -0.16 -25.40
CA ILE A 226 11.25 -0.76 -24.33
C ILE A 226 10.28 -0.81 -23.16
N GLN A 227 9.70 -1.98 -22.92
CA GLN A 227 8.85 -2.21 -21.76
C GLN A 227 9.71 -1.93 -20.54
N SER A 228 9.39 -0.84 -19.85
CA SER A 228 10.17 -0.43 -18.69
C SER A 228 10.02 -1.50 -17.61
N LYS A 229 11.15 -1.89 -17.04
CA LYS A 229 11.20 -2.88 -15.97
C LYS A 229 11.26 -2.19 -14.61
N TYR A 230 10.78 -2.88 -13.60
CA TYR A 230 11.05 -2.55 -12.21
C TYR A 230 12.56 -2.55 -11.97
N GLN A 231 13.01 -1.54 -11.24
CA GLN A 231 14.43 -1.31 -10.96
C GLN A 231 14.81 -1.87 -9.59
N LYS A 232 16.09 -2.16 -9.41
CA LYS A 232 16.64 -2.47 -8.10
C LYS A 232 16.47 -1.26 -7.17
N HIS A 233 16.15 -1.51 -5.90
CA HIS A 233 16.04 -0.43 -4.91
C HIS A 233 17.40 0.25 -4.70
N PRO A 234 17.47 1.61 -4.74
CA PRO A 234 18.75 2.32 -4.64
C PRO A 234 19.36 2.24 -3.23
N ASP A 235 18.55 2.15 -2.19
CA ASP A 235 19.01 1.98 -0.80
C ASP A 235 19.22 0.49 -0.50
N HIS A 236 20.49 0.12 -0.26
CA HIS A 236 20.87 -1.25 0.08
C HIS A 236 20.33 -1.72 1.44
N LYS A 237 20.14 -0.82 2.41
CA LYS A 237 19.55 -1.17 3.70
C LYS A 237 18.10 -1.63 3.52
N VAL A 238 17.32 -0.92 2.70
CA VAL A 238 15.95 -1.29 2.35
C VAL A 238 15.91 -2.62 1.62
N LEU A 239 16.72 -2.77 0.57
CA LEU A 239 16.79 -4.01 -0.21
C LEU A 239 17.10 -5.21 0.69
N ASN A 240 18.12 -5.10 1.54
CA ASN A 240 18.56 -6.19 2.41
C ASN A 240 17.51 -6.50 3.48
N ALA A 241 16.90 -5.50 4.08
CA ALA A 241 15.85 -5.71 5.09
C ALA A 241 14.66 -6.48 4.50
N ILE A 242 14.14 -6.03 3.35
CA ILE A 242 13.01 -6.70 2.69
C ILE A 242 13.39 -8.13 2.28
N LYS A 243 14.56 -8.31 1.65
CA LYS A 243 15.06 -9.65 1.27
C LYS A 243 15.15 -10.57 2.49
N THR A 244 15.68 -10.10 3.60
CA THR A 244 15.78 -10.87 4.85
C THR A 244 14.39 -11.31 5.32
N ILE A 245 13.40 -10.41 5.34
CA ILE A 245 12.03 -10.74 5.76
C ILE A 245 11.40 -11.78 4.84
N PHE A 246 11.59 -11.68 3.51
CA PHE A 246 11.12 -12.70 2.55
C PHE A 246 11.74 -14.08 2.80
N LEU A 247 13.06 -14.12 3.02
CA LEU A 247 13.79 -15.36 3.30
C LEU A 247 13.37 -15.98 4.65
N GLU A 248 13.17 -15.16 5.68
CA GLU A 248 12.69 -15.61 6.98
C GLU A 248 11.26 -16.16 6.89
N ALA A 249 10.35 -15.46 6.19
CA ALA A 249 8.97 -15.91 5.98
C ALA A 249 8.93 -17.27 5.25
N LYS A 250 9.80 -17.47 4.26
CA LYS A 250 9.96 -18.76 3.57
C LYS A 250 10.51 -19.83 4.50
N ARG A 251 11.61 -19.58 5.22
CA ARG A 251 12.26 -20.52 6.13
C ARG A 251 11.34 -21.00 7.24
N ASN A 252 10.48 -20.11 7.73
CA ASN A 252 9.51 -20.41 8.79
C ASN A 252 8.17 -20.96 8.24
N ASN A 253 8.11 -21.32 6.97
CA ASN A 253 6.92 -21.86 6.28
C ASN A 253 5.68 -20.94 6.39
N PHE A 254 5.87 -19.63 6.61
CA PHE A 254 4.78 -18.68 6.61
C PHE A 254 4.27 -18.38 5.19
N ILE A 255 5.16 -18.42 4.22
CA ILE A 255 4.85 -18.48 2.79
C ILE A 255 5.33 -19.83 2.25
N THR A 256 4.44 -20.53 1.54
CA THR A 256 4.72 -21.87 1.00
C THR A 256 5.41 -21.79 -0.36
N GLU A 257 6.12 -22.86 -0.72
CA GLU A 257 6.73 -22.96 -2.06
C GLU A 257 5.67 -22.85 -3.17
N GLN A 258 4.48 -23.43 -2.96
CA GLN A 258 3.38 -23.32 -3.93
C GLN A 258 2.92 -21.88 -4.15
N GLU A 259 2.77 -21.09 -3.07
CA GLU A 259 2.43 -19.66 -3.15
C GLU A 259 3.53 -18.86 -3.85
N ILE A 260 4.80 -19.17 -3.57
CA ILE A 260 5.95 -18.52 -4.21
C ILE A 260 5.93 -18.80 -5.71
N GLN A 261 5.83 -20.07 -6.12
CA GLN A 261 5.82 -20.46 -7.52
C GLN A 261 4.60 -19.88 -8.26
N PHE A 262 3.44 -19.86 -7.63
CA PHE A 262 2.26 -19.20 -8.18
C PHE A 262 2.51 -17.70 -8.43
N ALA A 263 3.08 -16.99 -7.46
CA ALA A 263 3.34 -15.56 -7.57
C ALA A 263 4.42 -15.25 -8.62
N ILE A 264 5.47 -16.09 -8.75
CA ILE A 264 6.51 -15.94 -9.78
C ILE A 264 5.91 -16.20 -11.16
N LYS A 265 5.16 -17.29 -11.35
CA LYS A 265 4.50 -17.67 -12.62
C LYS A 265 3.59 -16.54 -13.13
N ASN A 266 2.85 -15.91 -12.22
CA ASN A 266 1.93 -14.80 -12.54
C ASN A 266 2.62 -13.43 -12.58
N LYS A 267 3.95 -13.35 -12.40
CA LYS A 267 4.74 -12.12 -12.40
C LYS A 267 4.31 -11.11 -11.32
N PHE A 268 3.77 -11.60 -10.21
CA PHE A 268 3.45 -10.77 -9.04
C PHE A 268 4.69 -10.45 -8.23
N ILE A 269 5.64 -11.39 -8.18
CA ILE A 269 6.97 -11.20 -7.59
C ILE A 269 8.06 -11.70 -8.53
N SER A 270 9.27 -11.20 -8.34
CA SER A 270 10.49 -11.63 -9.01
C SER A 270 11.17 -12.73 -8.20
N GLU A 271 11.66 -13.76 -8.86
CA GLU A 271 12.49 -14.80 -8.26
C GLU A 271 13.75 -14.22 -7.57
N LYS A 272 14.25 -13.08 -8.05
CA LYS A 272 15.44 -12.40 -7.52
C LYS A 272 15.36 -12.06 -6.03
N ILE A 273 14.16 -11.94 -5.47
CA ILE A 273 14.01 -11.63 -4.04
C ILE A 273 14.50 -12.77 -3.14
N PHE A 274 14.55 -14.00 -3.66
CA PHE A 274 15.00 -15.19 -2.94
C PHE A 274 16.46 -15.58 -3.24
N ASN A 275 17.08 -14.98 -4.25
CA ASN A 275 18.48 -15.16 -4.66
C ASN A 275 19.33 -14.00 -4.13
#